data_37005599290b82da451a8b4688bdd637
#
_entry.id   37005599290b82da451a8b4688bdd637
#
_cell.length_a   1.000
_cell.length_b   1.000
_cell.length_c   1.000
_cell.angle_alpha   90.00
_cell.angle_beta   90.00
_cell.angle_gamma   90.00
#
_symmetry.space_group_name_H-M   'P 1'
#
loop_
_entity.id
_entity.type
_entity.pdbx_description
1 polymer ?
#
loop_
_entity_poly.entity_id
_entity_poly.type
_entity_poly.pdbx_seq_one_letter_code
_entity_poly.pdbx_strand_id
1 'polypeptide(L)'
;MEEQRLISLENIHKEYDGVTVLDNINLYIRKKEFVTLLGPSGCGKTTTLRIIGGFENADSGRVIFDGHDISGIPPYKRRVNTVFQKYALFPHLNVQDNIAFGLKLKKMPKDEIARRVDYMLDLVNLKGYGKRSVDSLSGGQQQRIAIARALVNEPEVLLLDEPLGALDLKLRKEMQLELKSMQQRLGITFLYVTHDQEEALTMSDTIVVMNGGKILQIGTPKSIYDEPKNAFVANFIGESNIFPGTMVHDELVHFCGANFPCVDSGFGEDQPVDVVIRPEDVLLVGEDVGQVTGVIKSVLFKGVHYEMIIDAGHSTWKVHATTMQPEGSRVGLAVVPFNIHIMHPMQEENAK
;
A
#
# COMPACT_ATOMS: atom_id res chain seq x y z
N MET A 1 7.75 7.24 -24.45
CA MET A 1 6.88 8.37 -24.05
C MET A 1 7.29 8.77 -22.65
N GLU A 2 7.77 10.00 -22.43
CA GLU A 2 8.01 10.49 -21.06
C GLU A 2 6.67 10.42 -20.30
N GLU A 3 6.62 9.57 -19.28
CA GLU A 3 5.44 9.47 -18.42
C GLU A 3 5.23 10.80 -17.71
N GLN A 4 4.12 11.46 -18.00
CA GLN A 4 3.87 12.83 -17.58
C GLN A 4 3.67 12.90 -16.06
N ARG A 5 4.68 13.37 -15.34
CA ARG A 5 4.62 13.60 -13.88
C ARG A 5 3.56 14.65 -13.57
N LEU A 6 2.64 14.33 -12.68
CA LEU A 6 1.60 15.27 -12.23
C LEU A 6 1.97 15.94 -10.92
N ILE A 7 2.49 15.15 -9.96
CA ILE A 7 2.98 15.67 -8.67
C ILE A 7 4.42 15.23 -8.50
N SER A 8 5.28 16.14 -8.02
CA SER A 8 6.62 15.80 -7.53
C SER A 8 6.83 16.42 -6.15
N LEU A 9 7.31 15.61 -5.23
CA LEU A 9 7.85 16.03 -3.94
C LEU A 9 9.36 16.07 -4.08
N GLU A 10 9.97 17.19 -3.77
CA GLU A 10 11.42 17.39 -3.89
C GLU A 10 12.00 17.75 -2.52
N ASN A 11 12.77 16.83 -1.95
CA ASN A 11 13.48 16.97 -0.67
C ASN A 11 12.57 17.45 0.48
N ILE A 12 11.34 16.93 0.55
CA ILE A 12 10.39 17.30 1.59
C ILE A 12 10.91 16.84 2.95
N HIS A 13 11.04 17.81 3.85
CA HIS A 13 11.36 17.60 5.25
C HIS A 13 10.26 18.20 6.14
N LYS A 14 9.91 17.49 7.22
CA LYS A 14 8.93 17.95 8.20
C LYS A 14 9.29 17.47 9.59
N GLU A 15 9.24 18.41 10.54
CA GLU A 15 9.51 18.18 11.96
C GLU A 15 8.34 18.72 12.80
N TYR A 16 8.05 18.08 13.91
CA TYR A 16 7.14 18.55 14.95
C TYR A 16 7.84 18.46 16.31
N ASP A 17 7.96 19.57 17.01
CA ASP A 17 8.54 19.65 18.36
C ASP A 17 9.92 18.96 18.48
N GLY A 18 10.80 19.12 17.47
CA GLY A 18 12.12 18.50 17.42
C GLY A 18 12.15 17.05 16.99
N VAL A 19 10.99 16.49 16.59
CA VAL A 19 10.90 15.11 16.06
C VAL A 19 10.69 15.12 14.55
N THR A 20 11.64 14.57 13.80
CA THR A 20 11.55 14.43 12.35
C THR A 20 10.48 13.42 11.98
N VAL A 21 9.46 13.86 11.22
CA VAL A 21 8.35 13.02 10.74
C VAL A 21 8.50 12.69 9.27
N LEU A 22 9.12 13.57 8.47
CA LEU A 22 9.50 13.31 7.09
C LEU A 22 10.94 13.73 6.88
N ASP A 23 11.75 12.83 6.37
CA ASP A 23 13.17 13.04 6.13
C ASP A 23 13.49 12.86 4.65
N ASN A 24 13.70 13.98 3.97
CA ASN A 24 14.13 14.03 2.58
C ASN A 24 13.25 13.20 1.61
N ILE A 25 11.93 13.37 1.69
CA ILE A 25 10.99 12.66 0.84
C ILE A 25 11.08 13.17 -0.60
N ASN A 26 11.43 12.26 -1.50
CA ASN A 26 11.46 12.46 -2.94
C ASN A 26 10.51 11.46 -3.60
N LEU A 27 9.44 11.95 -4.24
CA LEU A 27 8.40 11.12 -4.83
C LEU A 27 7.82 11.81 -6.06
N TYR A 28 7.57 11.08 -7.12
CA TYR A 28 6.75 11.57 -8.22
C TYR A 28 5.53 10.67 -8.44
N ILE A 29 4.41 11.29 -8.82
CA ILE A 29 3.13 10.64 -9.11
C ILE A 29 2.74 10.99 -10.53
N ARG A 30 2.37 9.99 -11.33
CA ARG A 30 1.97 10.13 -12.73
C ARG A 30 0.50 10.49 -12.88
N LYS A 31 0.13 11.03 -14.04
CA LYS A 31 -1.28 11.25 -14.37
C LYS A 31 -2.02 9.92 -14.47
N LYS A 32 -3.25 9.87 -13.94
CA LYS A 32 -4.17 8.71 -13.99
C LYS A 32 -3.66 7.46 -13.26
N GLU A 33 -2.72 7.61 -12.36
CA GLU A 33 -2.13 6.53 -11.56
C GLU A 33 -2.88 6.37 -10.24
N PHE A 34 -3.00 5.16 -9.75
CA PHE A 34 -3.42 4.85 -8.39
C PHE A 34 -2.17 4.57 -7.55
N VAL A 35 -1.74 5.56 -6.77
CA VAL A 35 -0.55 5.46 -5.92
C VAL A 35 -0.96 5.24 -4.47
N THR A 36 -0.37 4.27 -3.79
CA THR A 36 -0.59 4.03 -2.37
C THR A 36 0.67 4.32 -1.55
N LEU A 37 0.53 5.19 -0.53
CA LEU A 37 1.50 5.33 0.55
C LEU A 37 1.18 4.27 1.61
N LEU A 38 2.07 3.31 1.77
CA LEU A 38 1.91 2.16 2.66
C LEU A 38 2.98 2.17 3.75
N GLY A 39 2.62 1.85 4.99
CA GLY A 39 3.58 1.77 6.09
C GLY A 39 2.89 1.73 7.46
N PRO A 40 3.64 1.51 8.56
CA PRO A 40 3.10 1.49 9.90
C PRO A 40 2.54 2.84 10.34
N SER A 41 1.79 2.85 11.44
CA SER A 41 1.28 4.10 12.03
C SER A 41 2.44 5.01 12.43
N GLY A 42 2.29 6.31 12.18
CA GLY A 42 3.31 7.31 12.53
C GLY A 42 4.49 7.44 11.56
N CYS A 43 4.56 6.69 10.46
CA CYS A 43 5.69 6.77 9.52
C CYS A 43 5.64 7.96 8.52
N GLY A 44 4.68 8.89 8.66
CA GLY A 44 4.65 10.12 7.85
C GLY A 44 3.64 10.14 6.68
N LYS A 45 2.88 9.08 6.40
CA LYS A 45 1.94 8.97 5.27
C LYS A 45 0.89 10.10 5.24
N THR A 46 0.13 10.25 6.33
CA THR A 46 -0.89 11.30 6.46
C THR A 46 -0.27 12.71 6.40
N THR A 47 0.93 12.90 6.95
CA THR A 47 1.66 14.18 6.86
C THR A 47 2.02 14.47 5.41
N THR A 48 2.55 13.50 4.66
CA THR A 48 2.83 13.62 3.22
C THR A 48 1.58 14.00 2.44
N LEU A 49 0.46 13.31 2.68
CA LEU A 49 -0.82 13.60 2.04
C LEU A 49 -1.31 15.02 2.38
N ARG A 50 -1.19 15.47 3.65
CA ARG A 50 -1.58 16.82 4.08
C ARG A 50 -0.73 17.90 3.45
N ILE A 51 0.57 17.67 3.26
CA ILE A 51 1.47 18.59 2.56
C ILE A 51 1.05 18.74 1.09
N ILE A 52 0.75 17.64 0.39
CA ILE A 52 0.24 17.66 -0.98
C ILE A 52 -1.11 18.39 -1.05
N GLY A 53 -1.99 18.15 -0.08
CA GLY A 53 -3.30 18.81 0.04
C GLY A 53 -3.23 20.29 0.43
N GLY A 54 -2.09 20.77 0.95
CA GLY A 54 -1.91 22.14 1.45
C GLY A 54 -2.52 22.39 2.83
N PHE A 55 -2.84 21.35 3.57
CA PHE A 55 -3.30 21.42 4.97
C PHE A 55 -2.14 21.52 5.96
N GLU A 56 -0.93 21.18 5.49
CA GLU A 56 0.31 21.28 6.25
C GLU A 56 1.41 21.86 5.35
N ASN A 57 2.35 22.59 5.94
CA ASN A 57 3.52 23.10 5.23
C ASN A 57 4.73 22.22 5.55
N ALA A 58 5.53 21.91 4.53
CA ALA A 58 6.85 21.34 4.73
C ALA A 58 7.77 22.40 5.35
N ASP A 59 8.74 21.99 6.17
CA ASP A 59 9.74 22.89 6.74
C ASP A 59 10.84 23.20 5.72
N SER A 60 11.10 22.27 4.79
CA SER A 60 11.91 22.49 3.60
C SER A 60 11.47 21.58 2.45
N GLY A 61 11.99 21.83 1.26
CA GLY A 61 11.61 21.13 0.03
C GLY A 61 10.46 21.82 -0.71
N ARG A 62 10.00 21.19 -1.79
CA ARG A 62 8.96 21.78 -2.67
C ARG A 62 7.95 20.73 -3.11
N VAL A 63 6.71 21.18 -3.33
CA VAL A 63 5.63 20.42 -3.95
C VAL A 63 5.37 21.00 -5.33
N ILE A 64 5.66 20.24 -6.36
CA ILE A 64 5.44 20.63 -7.76
C ILE A 64 4.18 19.94 -8.27
N PHE A 65 3.26 20.68 -8.87
CA PHE A 65 2.05 20.16 -9.49
C PHE A 65 1.99 20.64 -10.96
N ASP A 66 1.97 19.70 -11.89
CA ASP A 66 1.96 19.96 -13.35
C ASP A 66 3.01 21.03 -13.75
N GLY A 67 4.24 20.87 -13.20
CA GLY A 67 5.39 21.76 -13.44
C GLY A 67 5.42 23.07 -12.63
N HIS A 68 4.43 23.33 -11.77
CA HIS A 68 4.34 24.55 -11.00
C HIS A 68 4.52 24.30 -9.51
N ASP A 69 5.30 25.12 -8.81
CA ASP A 69 5.44 25.06 -7.36
C ASP A 69 4.13 25.50 -6.68
N ILE A 70 3.54 24.57 -5.90
CA ILE A 70 2.31 24.81 -5.15
C ILE A 70 2.53 24.83 -3.64
N SER A 71 3.76 24.85 -3.14
CA SER A 71 4.09 24.76 -1.71
C SER A 71 3.38 25.83 -0.88
N GLY A 72 3.34 27.08 -1.36
CA GLY A 72 2.65 28.19 -0.71
C GLY A 72 1.17 28.38 -1.09
N ILE A 73 0.60 27.48 -1.91
CA ILE A 73 -0.80 27.63 -2.37
C ILE A 73 -1.75 26.99 -1.34
N PRO A 74 -2.76 27.74 -0.82
CA PRO A 74 -3.71 27.21 0.15
C PRO A 74 -4.61 26.11 -0.46
N PRO A 75 -5.18 25.19 0.38
CA PRO A 75 -5.91 24.00 -0.07
C PRO A 75 -7.01 24.29 -1.09
N TYR A 76 -7.82 25.33 -0.86
CA TYR A 76 -8.98 25.66 -1.70
C TYR A 76 -8.62 26.18 -3.10
N LYS A 77 -7.33 26.49 -3.36
CA LYS A 77 -6.82 26.90 -4.68
C LYS A 77 -6.07 25.76 -5.41
N ARG A 78 -5.81 24.64 -4.72
CA ARG A 78 -5.15 23.48 -5.36
C ARG A 78 -6.17 22.67 -6.18
N ARG A 79 -5.69 22.06 -7.26
CA ARG A 79 -6.52 21.17 -8.11
C ARG A 79 -6.61 19.75 -7.56
N VAL A 80 -6.61 19.61 -6.24
CA VAL A 80 -6.72 18.35 -5.50
C VAL A 80 -7.89 18.41 -4.54
N ASN A 81 -8.56 17.29 -4.28
CA ASN A 81 -9.57 17.18 -3.24
C ASN A 81 -9.21 16.04 -2.28
N THR A 82 -9.63 16.17 -1.02
CA THR A 82 -9.29 15.21 0.04
C THR A 82 -10.54 14.59 0.65
N VAL A 83 -10.52 13.28 0.82
CA VAL A 83 -11.44 12.52 1.67
C VAL A 83 -10.68 12.13 2.94
N PHE A 84 -11.15 12.63 4.08
CA PHE A 84 -10.56 12.37 5.38
C PHE A 84 -11.08 11.08 6.00
N GLN A 85 -10.32 10.48 6.89
CA GLN A 85 -10.63 9.23 7.60
C GLN A 85 -12.03 9.23 8.27
N LYS A 86 -12.48 10.36 8.82
CA LYS A 86 -13.82 10.53 9.44
C LYS A 86 -14.88 11.07 8.47
N TYR A 87 -14.64 10.98 7.15
CA TYR A 87 -15.51 11.44 6.07
C TYR A 87 -15.89 12.93 6.08
N ALA A 88 -15.93 13.58 7.24
CA ALA A 88 -16.22 15.01 7.44
C ALA A 88 -17.48 15.49 6.69
N LEU A 89 -18.54 14.70 6.66
CA LEU A 89 -19.84 15.09 6.10
C LEU A 89 -20.46 16.19 6.97
N PHE A 90 -21.22 17.09 6.34
CA PHE A 90 -21.97 18.14 7.04
C PHE A 90 -23.27 17.54 7.59
N PRO A 91 -23.42 17.38 8.92
CA PRO A 91 -24.57 16.66 9.50
C PRO A 91 -25.88 17.44 9.35
N HIS A 92 -25.83 18.75 9.22
CA HIS A 92 -27.00 19.61 9.02
C HIS A 92 -27.47 19.67 7.55
N LEU A 93 -26.77 19.04 6.62
CA LEU A 93 -27.12 18.95 5.20
C LEU A 93 -27.57 17.53 4.85
N ASN A 94 -28.52 17.41 3.93
CA ASN A 94 -28.85 16.14 3.32
C ASN A 94 -27.75 15.66 2.36
N VAL A 95 -27.93 14.46 1.79
CA VAL A 95 -26.95 13.84 0.88
C VAL A 95 -26.67 14.71 -0.34
N GLN A 96 -27.70 15.16 -1.05
CA GLN A 96 -27.52 15.99 -2.27
C GLN A 96 -26.86 17.33 -1.95
N ASP A 97 -27.19 17.94 -0.81
CA ASP A 97 -26.61 19.21 -0.41
C ASP A 97 -25.15 19.08 0.05
N ASN A 98 -24.78 17.95 0.65
CA ASN A 98 -23.37 17.60 0.90
C ASN A 98 -22.58 17.53 -0.41
N ILE A 99 -23.06 16.79 -1.40
CA ILE A 99 -22.39 16.67 -2.69
C ILE A 99 -22.35 18.03 -3.41
N ALA A 100 -23.47 18.75 -3.42
CA ALA A 100 -23.60 20.05 -4.11
C ALA A 100 -22.79 21.19 -3.47
N PHE A 101 -22.26 21.01 -2.25
CA PHE A 101 -21.71 22.11 -1.45
C PHE A 101 -20.64 22.92 -2.20
N GLY A 102 -19.64 22.25 -2.77
CA GLY A 102 -18.57 22.92 -3.53
C GLY A 102 -19.07 23.64 -4.79
N LEU A 103 -20.06 23.04 -5.49
CA LEU A 103 -20.65 23.65 -6.68
C LEU A 103 -21.47 24.90 -6.37
N LYS A 104 -22.16 24.90 -5.21
CA LYS A 104 -22.91 26.08 -4.71
C LYS A 104 -21.95 27.23 -4.38
N LEU A 105 -20.79 26.94 -3.76
CA LEU A 105 -19.76 27.96 -3.51
C LEU A 105 -19.19 28.56 -4.79
N LYS A 106 -19.07 27.78 -5.84
CA LYS A 106 -18.68 28.22 -7.19
C LYS A 106 -19.79 28.97 -7.93
N LYS A 107 -20.99 29.14 -7.31
CA LYS A 107 -22.18 29.79 -7.88
C LYS A 107 -22.60 29.20 -9.22
N MET A 108 -22.49 27.90 -9.40
CA MET A 108 -22.94 27.21 -10.61
C MET A 108 -24.45 27.29 -10.77
N PRO A 109 -24.97 27.21 -12.01
CA PRO A 109 -26.42 27.14 -12.28
C PRO A 109 -27.07 25.93 -11.58
N LYS A 110 -28.32 26.12 -11.08
CA LYS A 110 -29.02 25.07 -10.32
C LYS A 110 -29.22 23.79 -11.12
N ASP A 111 -29.53 23.91 -12.40
CA ASP A 111 -29.74 22.76 -13.28
C ASP A 111 -28.47 21.94 -13.49
N GLU A 112 -27.34 22.63 -13.63
CA GLU A 112 -26.03 21.97 -13.73
C GLU A 112 -25.64 21.28 -12.42
N ILE A 113 -25.91 21.92 -11.26
CA ILE A 113 -25.71 21.30 -9.95
C ILE A 113 -26.54 20.02 -9.82
N ALA A 114 -27.84 20.07 -10.16
CA ALA A 114 -28.72 18.90 -10.08
C ALA A 114 -28.19 17.76 -10.96
N ARG A 115 -27.84 18.02 -12.20
CA ARG A 115 -27.30 17.05 -13.14
C ARG A 115 -26.01 16.38 -12.62
N ARG A 116 -25.06 17.18 -12.10
CA ARG A 116 -23.80 16.66 -11.55
C ARG A 116 -24.01 15.85 -10.28
N VAL A 117 -24.91 16.27 -9.39
CA VAL A 117 -25.24 15.53 -8.17
C VAL A 117 -25.87 14.19 -8.49
N ASP A 118 -26.84 14.15 -9.45
CA ASP A 118 -27.47 12.90 -9.87
C ASP A 118 -26.45 11.94 -10.50
N TYR A 119 -25.55 12.45 -11.33
CA TYR A 119 -24.45 11.66 -11.90
C TYR A 119 -23.53 11.09 -10.81
N MET A 120 -23.16 11.89 -9.79
CA MET A 120 -22.33 11.42 -8.68
C MET A 120 -23.05 10.36 -7.85
N LEU A 121 -24.34 10.53 -7.57
CA LEU A 121 -25.14 9.53 -6.85
C LEU A 121 -25.24 8.20 -7.61
N ASP A 122 -25.33 8.25 -8.93
CA ASP A 122 -25.31 7.06 -9.78
C ASP A 122 -23.93 6.41 -9.77
N LEU A 123 -22.87 7.21 -9.88
CA LEU A 123 -21.47 6.73 -9.84
C LEU A 123 -21.11 5.94 -8.57
N VAL A 124 -21.63 6.38 -7.41
CA VAL A 124 -21.37 5.75 -6.12
C VAL A 124 -22.47 4.75 -5.69
N ASN A 125 -23.32 4.32 -6.61
CA ASN A 125 -24.43 3.36 -6.40
C ASN A 125 -25.44 3.78 -5.29
N LEU A 126 -25.72 5.09 -5.16
CA LEU A 126 -26.66 5.65 -4.19
C LEU A 126 -27.78 6.49 -4.86
N LYS A 127 -28.19 6.07 -6.06
CA LYS A 127 -29.31 6.69 -6.77
C LYS A 127 -30.57 6.74 -5.89
N GLY A 128 -31.23 7.91 -5.84
CA GLY A 128 -32.43 8.12 -5.01
C GLY A 128 -32.18 8.48 -3.54
N TYR A 129 -30.92 8.52 -3.07
CA TYR A 129 -30.58 8.86 -1.68
C TYR A 129 -30.49 10.37 -1.42
N GLY A 130 -30.61 11.22 -2.43
CA GLY A 130 -30.33 12.66 -2.35
C GLY A 130 -31.00 13.40 -1.19
N LYS A 131 -32.26 13.06 -0.85
CA LYS A 131 -33.03 13.72 0.22
C LYS A 131 -32.82 13.14 1.63
N ARG A 132 -32.03 12.05 1.77
CA ARG A 132 -31.78 11.42 3.07
C ARG A 132 -30.84 12.27 3.93
N SER A 133 -31.02 12.19 5.26
CA SER A 133 -30.03 12.69 6.22
C SER A 133 -28.78 11.81 6.17
N VAL A 134 -27.60 12.41 6.34
CA VAL A 134 -26.33 11.66 6.39
C VAL A 134 -26.24 10.75 7.62
N ASP A 135 -26.91 11.11 8.73
CA ASP A 135 -26.94 10.30 9.95
C ASP A 135 -27.75 9.00 9.79
N SER A 136 -28.61 8.93 8.78
CA SER A 136 -29.38 7.70 8.47
C SER A 136 -28.61 6.69 7.63
N LEU A 137 -27.37 7.01 7.23
CA LEU A 137 -26.55 6.21 6.34
C LEU A 137 -25.59 5.31 7.13
N SER A 138 -25.32 4.11 6.60
CA SER A 138 -24.23 3.27 7.10
C SER A 138 -22.87 3.91 6.85
N GLY A 139 -21.81 3.48 7.55
CA GLY A 139 -20.46 4.00 7.37
C GLY A 139 -19.97 3.94 5.92
N GLY A 140 -20.19 2.83 5.22
CA GLY A 140 -19.85 2.71 3.81
C GLY A 140 -20.65 3.64 2.88
N GLN A 141 -21.93 3.89 3.20
CA GLN A 141 -22.74 4.88 2.47
C GLN A 141 -22.24 6.31 2.72
N GLN A 142 -21.89 6.64 3.96
CA GLN A 142 -21.30 7.94 4.30
C GLN A 142 -19.98 8.16 3.55
N GLN A 143 -19.14 7.15 3.49
CA GLN A 143 -17.89 7.18 2.73
C GLN A 143 -18.13 7.45 1.23
N ARG A 144 -19.06 6.73 0.60
CA ARG A 144 -19.43 6.94 -0.81
C ARG A 144 -19.88 8.38 -1.05
N ILE A 145 -20.66 8.97 -0.14
CA ILE A 145 -21.07 10.38 -0.24
C ILE A 145 -19.88 11.34 -0.08
N ALA A 146 -18.93 11.04 0.80
CA ALA A 146 -17.72 11.86 0.94
C ALA A 146 -16.87 11.83 -0.35
N ILE A 147 -16.73 10.65 -0.97
CA ILE A 147 -16.07 10.47 -2.26
C ILE A 147 -16.83 11.24 -3.36
N ALA A 148 -18.16 11.10 -3.46
CA ALA A 148 -18.98 11.83 -4.42
C ALA A 148 -18.84 13.36 -4.27
N ARG A 149 -18.83 13.86 -3.02
CA ARG A 149 -18.61 15.28 -2.71
C ARG A 149 -17.23 15.76 -3.16
N ALA A 150 -16.22 14.94 -3.02
CA ALA A 150 -14.87 15.27 -3.48
C ALA A 150 -14.78 15.25 -5.02
N LEU A 151 -15.38 14.26 -5.66
CA LEU A 151 -15.32 14.05 -7.11
C LEU A 151 -16.17 15.04 -7.91
N VAL A 152 -17.28 15.54 -7.36
CA VAL A 152 -18.21 16.45 -8.09
C VAL A 152 -17.56 17.75 -8.58
N ASN A 153 -16.45 18.15 -7.94
CA ASN A 153 -15.66 19.31 -8.32
C ASN A 153 -14.67 19.05 -9.47
N GLU A 154 -14.62 17.81 -9.99
CA GLU A 154 -13.73 17.35 -11.06
C GLU A 154 -12.24 17.64 -10.75
N PRO A 155 -11.69 17.14 -9.61
CA PRO A 155 -10.30 17.33 -9.29
C PRO A 155 -9.40 16.52 -10.24
N GLU A 156 -8.16 16.95 -10.43
CA GLU A 156 -7.17 16.15 -11.15
C GLU A 156 -6.58 15.04 -10.26
N VAL A 157 -6.60 15.26 -8.94
CA VAL A 157 -6.11 14.30 -7.94
C VAL A 157 -7.10 14.17 -6.80
N LEU A 158 -7.41 12.93 -6.42
CA LEU A 158 -8.14 12.61 -5.21
C LEU A 158 -7.18 12.05 -4.16
N LEU A 159 -7.12 12.72 -3.01
CA LEU A 159 -6.35 12.31 -1.84
C LEU A 159 -7.28 11.56 -0.88
N LEU A 160 -6.88 10.36 -0.47
CA LEU A 160 -7.68 9.45 0.36
C LEU A 160 -6.87 9.05 1.61
N ASP A 161 -7.27 9.56 2.79
CA ASP A 161 -6.59 9.30 4.07
C ASP A 161 -7.30 8.19 4.84
N GLU A 162 -6.79 6.95 4.76
CA GLU A 162 -7.34 5.73 5.38
C GLU A 162 -8.88 5.58 5.24
N PRO A 163 -9.44 5.73 4.04
CA PRO A 163 -10.88 5.85 3.89
C PRO A 163 -11.64 4.57 4.23
N LEU A 164 -11.02 3.38 4.17
CA LEU A 164 -11.65 2.09 4.41
C LEU A 164 -11.49 1.58 5.84
N GLY A 165 -10.70 2.25 6.68
CA GLY A 165 -10.33 1.77 8.01
C GLY A 165 -11.49 1.53 8.99
N ALA A 166 -12.63 2.21 8.81
CA ALA A 166 -13.81 2.07 9.67
C ALA A 166 -14.84 1.03 9.19
N LEU A 167 -14.56 0.32 8.08
CA LEU A 167 -15.49 -0.65 7.48
C LEU A 167 -15.19 -2.08 7.93
N ASP A 168 -16.25 -2.90 7.99
CA ASP A 168 -16.10 -4.34 8.15
C ASP A 168 -15.41 -4.98 6.93
N LEU A 169 -14.87 -6.19 7.11
CA LEU A 169 -14.04 -6.85 6.09
C LEU A 169 -14.76 -7.04 4.74
N LYS A 170 -16.03 -7.43 4.77
CA LYS A 170 -16.78 -7.69 3.52
C LYS A 170 -17.01 -6.40 2.74
N LEU A 171 -17.50 -5.38 3.42
CA LEU A 171 -17.76 -4.07 2.82
C LEU A 171 -16.47 -3.41 2.36
N ARG A 172 -15.35 -3.61 3.09
CA ARG A 172 -14.02 -3.11 2.70
C ARG A 172 -13.60 -3.69 1.35
N LYS A 173 -13.71 -5.01 1.15
CA LYS A 173 -13.38 -5.67 -0.13
C LYS A 173 -14.24 -5.17 -1.30
N GLU A 174 -15.53 -5.00 -1.07
CA GLU A 174 -16.43 -4.42 -2.08
C GLU A 174 -16.00 -2.99 -2.46
N MET A 175 -15.68 -2.16 -1.47
CA MET A 175 -15.25 -0.78 -1.67
C MET A 175 -13.89 -0.64 -2.35
N GLN A 176 -12.95 -1.57 -2.12
CA GLN A 176 -11.67 -1.60 -2.84
C GLN A 176 -11.89 -1.71 -4.35
N LEU A 177 -12.70 -2.68 -4.78
CA LEU A 177 -13.01 -2.89 -6.20
C LEU A 177 -13.74 -1.66 -6.81
N GLU A 178 -14.68 -1.07 -6.06
CA GLU A 178 -15.39 0.13 -6.51
C GLU A 178 -14.44 1.33 -6.68
N LEU A 179 -13.54 1.58 -5.72
CA LEU A 179 -12.57 2.67 -5.79
C LEU A 179 -11.65 2.54 -7.01
N LYS A 180 -11.12 1.32 -7.26
CA LYS A 180 -10.29 1.06 -8.45
C LYS A 180 -11.08 1.28 -9.74
N SER A 181 -12.33 0.78 -9.80
CA SER A 181 -13.21 0.98 -10.95
C SER A 181 -13.55 2.47 -11.17
N MET A 182 -13.84 3.24 -10.10
CA MET A 182 -14.09 4.68 -10.20
C MET A 182 -12.86 5.42 -10.74
N GLN A 183 -11.68 5.11 -10.23
CA GLN A 183 -10.43 5.74 -10.68
C GLN A 183 -10.23 5.51 -12.18
N GLN A 184 -10.41 4.27 -12.66
CA GLN A 184 -10.28 3.91 -14.07
C GLN A 184 -11.33 4.61 -14.95
N ARG A 185 -12.60 4.62 -14.53
CA ARG A 185 -13.71 5.27 -15.27
C ARG A 185 -13.54 6.77 -15.40
N LEU A 186 -13.05 7.42 -14.35
CA LEU A 186 -12.87 8.87 -14.33
C LEU A 186 -11.54 9.32 -14.94
N GLY A 187 -10.56 8.41 -15.01
CA GLY A 187 -9.22 8.70 -15.53
C GLY A 187 -8.49 9.79 -14.74
N ILE A 188 -8.71 9.87 -13.42
CA ILE A 188 -8.04 10.81 -12.52
C ILE A 188 -6.98 10.09 -11.68
N THR A 189 -6.10 10.85 -11.06
CA THR A 189 -5.04 10.30 -10.20
C THR A 189 -5.56 10.12 -8.78
N PHE A 190 -5.31 8.96 -8.17
CA PHE A 190 -5.59 8.70 -6.76
C PHE A 190 -4.29 8.61 -5.97
N LEU A 191 -4.23 9.32 -4.85
CA LEU A 191 -3.21 9.11 -3.81
C LEU A 191 -3.90 8.57 -2.56
N TYR A 192 -3.60 7.35 -2.23
CA TYR A 192 -4.25 6.57 -1.18
C TYR A 192 -3.28 6.33 -0.02
N VAL A 193 -3.73 6.53 1.20
CA VAL A 193 -2.96 6.23 2.42
C VAL A 193 -3.61 5.06 3.12
N THR A 194 -2.82 4.05 3.46
CA THR A 194 -3.27 2.91 4.26
C THR A 194 -2.11 2.29 5.04
N HIS A 195 -2.44 1.48 6.03
CA HIS A 195 -1.53 0.54 6.68
C HIS A 195 -1.89 -0.92 6.34
N ASP A 196 -2.93 -1.14 5.54
CA ASP A 196 -3.41 -2.46 5.12
C ASP A 196 -2.71 -2.88 3.82
N GLN A 197 -2.01 -4.02 3.89
CA GLN A 197 -1.23 -4.57 2.78
C GLN A 197 -2.14 -5.07 1.66
N GLU A 198 -3.28 -5.70 1.99
CA GLU A 198 -4.23 -6.22 1.00
C GLU A 198 -4.81 -5.09 0.16
N GLU A 199 -5.14 -3.94 0.78
CA GLU A 199 -5.59 -2.75 0.08
C GLU A 199 -4.55 -2.26 -0.93
N ALA A 200 -3.29 -2.12 -0.49
CA ALA A 200 -2.20 -1.65 -1.33
C ALA A 200 -1.93 -2.59 -2.50
N LEU A 201 -1.83 -3.90 -2.25
CA LEU A 201 -1.55 -4.91 -3.28
C LEU A 201 -2.68 -5.03 -4.31
N THR A 202 -3.95 -4.85 -3.88
CA THR A 202 -5.12 -5.05 -4.75
C THR A 202 -5.43 -3.86 -5.64
N MET A 203 -5.27 -2.62 -5.12
CA MET A 203 -5.77 -1.43 -5.82
C MET A 203 -4.69 -0.65 -6.57
N SER A 204 -3.43 -0.73 -6.15
CA SER A 204 -2.40 0.20 -6.61
C SER A 204 -1.85 -0.15 -7.99
N ASP A 205 -1.44 0.88 -8.71
CA ASP A 205 -0.52 0.76 -9.84
C ASP A 205 0.93 0.88 -9.32
N THR A 206 1.14 1.76 -8.32
CA THR A 206 2.42 1.96 -7.63
C THR A 206 2.21 2.00 -6.12
N ILE A 207 3.04 1.27 -5.38
CA ILE A 207 3.13 1.30 -3.93
C ILE A 207 4.40 2.03 -3.52
N VAL A 208 4.27 2.93 -2.55
CA VAL A 208 5.36 3.63 -1.88
C VAL A 208 5.42 3.13 -0.43
N VAL A 209 6.40 2.29 -0.12
CA VAL A 209 6.59 1.77 1.25
C VAL A 209 7.37 2.78 2.06
N MET A 210 6.77 3.22 3.17
CA MET A 210 7.34 4.21 4.08
C MET A 210 7.59 3.63 5.47
N ASN A 211 8.71 4.01 6.09
CA ASN A 211 8.98 3.75 7.49
C ASN A 211 9.90 4.83 8.07
N GLY A 212 9.70 5.20 9.34
CA GLY A 212 10.55 6.17 10.05
C GLY A 212 10.73 7.50 9.30
N GLY A 213 9.69 8.00 8.62
CA GLY A 213 9.76 9.24 7.87
C GLY A 213 10.49 9.15 6.52
N LYS A 214 10.87 7.97 6.06
CA LYS A 214 11.61 7.73 4.80
C LYS A 214 10.83 6.85 3.85
N ILE A 215 11.11 6.97 2.56
CA ILE A 215 10.65 6.02 1.53
C ILE A 215 11.70 4.91 1.44
N LEU A 216 11.28 3.66 1.70
CA LEU A 216 12.15 2.49 1.64
C LEU A 216 12.15 1.85 0.24
N GLN A 217 10.99 1.78 -0.40
CA GLN A 217 10.85 1.21 -1.74
C GLN A 217 9.66 1.82 -2.47
N ILE A 218 9.80 1.96 -3.78
CA ILE A 218 8.72 2.33 -4.70
C ILE A 218 8.70 1.26 -5.79
N GLY A 219 7.53 0.74 -6.13
CA GLY A 219 7.39 -0.27 -7.17
C GLY A 219 5.93 -0.66 -7.44
N THR A 220 5.74 -1.55 -8.40
CA THR A 220 4.43 -2.18 -8.62
C THR A 220 4.10 -3.13 -7.47
N PRO A 221 2.82 -3.48 -7.23
CA PRO A 221 2.44 -4.46 -6.22
C PRO A 221 3.27 -5.75 -6.31
N LYS A 222 3.42 -6.27 -7.53
CA LYS A 222 4.17 -7.50 -7.78
C LYS A 222 5.65 -7.33 -7.41
N SER A 223 6.32 -6.26 -7.87
CA SER A 223 7.75 -6.06 -7.58
C SER A 223 8.04 -5.81 -6.09
N ILE A 224 7.13 -5.16 -5.36
CA ILE A 224 7.26 -4.96 -3.91
C ILE A 224 7.12 -6.29 -3.14
N TYR A 225 6.26 -7.19 -3.63
CA TYR A 225 6.03 -8.49 -3.01
C TYR A 225 7.15 -9.49 -3.32
N ASP A 226 7.51 -9.63 -4.60
CA ASP A 226 8.48 -10.63 -5.08
C ASP A 226 9.94 -10.21 -4.79
N GLU A 227 10.25 -8.91 -4.91
CA GLU A 227 11.60 -8.36 -4.85
C GLU A 227 11.72 -7.26 -3.77
N PRO A 228 11.48 -7.57 -2.49
CA PRO A 228 11.62 -6.60 -1.41
C PRO A 228 13.09 -6.17 -1.27
N LYS A 229 13.33 -4.85 -1.10
CA LYS A 229 14.69 -4.31 -0.99
C LYS A 229 15.39 -4.61 0.34
N ASN A 230 14.62 -4.93 1.38
CA ASN A 230 15.15 -5.24 2.71
C ASN A 230 14.15 -6.06 3.53
N ALA A 231 14.63 -6.60 4.66
CA ALA A 231 13.85 -7.44 5.56
C ALA A 231 12.59 -6.75 6.12
N PHE A 232 12.63 -5.42 6.33
CA PHE A 232 11.44 -4.68 6.76
C PHE A 232 10.35 -4.75 5.69
N VAL A 233 10.67 -4.42 4.43
CA VAL A 233 9.69 -4.47 3.34
C VAL A 233 9.16 -5.88 3.15
N ALA A 234 10.03 -6.90 3.16
CA ALA A 234 9.64 -8.30 3.03
C ALA A 234 8.60 -8.72 4.07
N ASN A 235 8.86 -8.43 5.36
CA ASN A 235 7.98 -8.77 6.48
C ASN A 235 6.75 -7.87 6.58
N PHE A 236 6.85 -6.64 6.10
CA PHE A 236 5.74 -5.69 6.16
C PHE A 236 4.70 -5.92 5.06
N ILE A 237 5.09 -6.45 3.91
CA ILE A 237 4.16 -6.68 2.77
C ILE A 237 3.49 -8.05 2.84
N GLY A 238 4.09 -9.00 3.52
CA GLY A 238 3.57 -10.36 3.65
C GLY A 238 4.43 -11.18 4.60
N GLU A 239 3.97 -12.36 4.92
CA GLU A 239 4.78 -13.29 5.71
C GLU A 239 5.99 -13.75 4.90
N SER A 240 7.15 -13.91 5.55
CA SER A 240 8.39 -14.32 4.90
C SER A 240 9.22 -15.21 5.80
N ASN A 241 9.90 -16.17 5.19
CA ASN A 241 11.08 -16.78 5.78
C ASN A 241 12.28 -15.92 5.40
N ILE A 242 13.01 -15.40 6.38
CA ILE A 242 14.23 -14.61 6.15
C ILE A 242 15.37 -15.29 6.87
N PHE A 243 16.40 -15.66 6.12
CA PHE A 243 17.56 -16.35 6.65
C PHE A 243 18.85 -15.59 6.32
N PRO A 244 19.77 -15.48 7.26
CA PRO A 244 21.13 -15.05 6.94
C PRO A 244 21.79 -16.11 6.05
N GLY A 245 22.48 -15.67 5.03
CA GLY A 245 23.15 -16.52 4.06
C GLY A 245 24.44 -15.90 3.55
N THR A 246 25.12 -16.62 2.66
CA THR A 246 26.31 -16.18 1.95
C THR A 246 26.10 -16.41 0.47
N MET A 247 26.22 -15.37 -0.34
CA MET A 247 26.27 -15.51 -1.78
C MET A 247 27.59 -16.15 -2.17
N VAL A 248 27.58 -17.41 -2.56
CA VAL A 248 28.81 -18.14 -2.91
C VAL A 248 29.41 -17.57 -4.19
N HIS A 249 28.57 -17.41 -5.21
CA HIS A 249 28.82 -16.71 -6.46
C HIS A 249 27.44 -16.39 -7.09
N ASP A 250 27.42 -15.67 -8.19
CA ASP A 250 26.16 -15.39 -8.91
C ASP A 250 25.37 -16.67 -9.13
N GLU A 251 24.06 -16.61 -8.89
CA GLU A 251 23.10 -17.72 -9.02
C GLU A 251 23.27 -18.87 -8.02
N LEU A 252 24.11 -18.71 -6.96
CA LEU A 252 24.27 -19.72 -5.91
C LEU A 252 24.43 -19.10 -4.54
N VAL A 253 23.50 -19.40 -3.62
CA VAL A 253 23.52 -18.93 -2.23
C VAL A 253 23.59 -20.09 -1.25
N HIS A 254 24.38 -19.93 -0.18
CA HIS A 254 24.47 -20.86 0.94
C HIS A 254 23.68 -20.32 2.13
N PHE A 255 22.69 -21.04 2.63
CA PHE A 255 21.96 -20.75 3.86
C PHE A 255 21.34 -22.02 4.44
N CYS A 256 20.97 -22.00 5.72
CA CYS A 256 20.39 -23.15 6.44
C CYS A 256 21.18 -24.47 6.27
N GLY A 257 22.52 -24.37 6.08
CA GLY A 257 23.41 -25.52 5.95
C GLY A 257 23.42 -26.21 4.58
N ALA A 258 22.80 -25.62 3.56
CA ALA A 258 22.77 -26.16 2.21
C ALA A 258 23.02 -25.08 1.15
N ASN A 259 23.42 -25.50 -0.05
CA ASN A 259 23.54 -24.63 -1.22
C ASN A 259 22.24 -24.68 -2.04
N PHE A 260 21.75 -23.50 -2.38
CA PHE A 260 20.55 -23.32 -3.18
C PHE A 260 20.88 -22.54 -4.46
N PRO A 261 20.55 -23.07 -5.63
CA PRO A 261 20.56 -22.25 -6.83
C PRO A 261 19.50 -21.15 -6.73
N CYS A 262 19.83 -19.95 -7.17
CA CYS A 262 18.93 -18.79 -7.26
C CYS A 262 19.06 -18.13 -8.63
N VAL A 263 18.34 -17.03 -8.89
CA VAL A 263 18.44 -16.25 -10.15
C VAL A 263 19.11 -14.91 -9.97
N ASP A 264 19.40 -14.53 -8.73
CA ASP A 264 19.99 -13.25 -8.37
C ASP A 264 21.51 -13.23 -8.65
N SER A 265 22.02 -12.07 -9.04
CA SER A 265 23.42 -11.82 -9.38
C SER A 265 23.86 -10.42 -8.94
N GLY A 266 25.19 -10.16 -8.95
CA GLY A 266 25.75 -8.85 -8.66
C GLY A 266 25.96 -8.56 -7.16
N PHE A 267 25.84 -9.56 -6.29
CA PHE A 267 26.12 -9.42 -4.86
C PHE A 267 27.61 -9.62 -4.51
N GLY A 268 28.40 -10.20 -5.43
CA GLY A 268 29.81 -10.54 -5.21
C GLY A 268 29.99 -11.94 -4.64
N GLU A 269 31.22 -12.46 -4.69
CA GLU A 269 31.57 -13.79 -4.18
C GLU A 269 31.78 -13.73 -2.65
N ASP A 270 31.32 -14.76 -1.95
CA ASP A 270 31.42 -14.95 -0.49
C ASP A 270 30.87 -13.75 0.34
N GLN A 271 29.88 -13.03 -0.19
CA GLN A 271 29.29 -11.89 0.49
C GLN A 271 28.11 -12.28 1.40
N PRO A 272 28.01 -11.68 2.60
CA PRO A 272 26.87 -11.89 3.47
C PRO A 272 25.61 -11.29 2.83
N VAL A 273 24.51 -12.05 2.89
CA VAL A 273 23.22 -11.67 2.31
C VAL A 273 22.07 -12.11 3.23
N ASP A 274 20.89 -11.49 3.06
CA ASP A 274 19.62 -12.00 3.59
C ASP A 274 18.87 -12.70 2.48
N VAL A 275 18.42 -13.93 2.75
CA VAL A 275 17.64 -14.74 1.81
C VAL A 275 16.18 -14.69 2.19
N VAL A 276 15.31 -14.28 1.28
CA VAL A 276 13.86 -14.21 1.47
C VAL A 276 13.16 -15.28 0.66
N ILE A 277 12.26 -16.02 1.31
CA ILE A 277 11.42 -17.04 0.68
C ILE A 277 10.00 -16.87 1.23
N ARG A 278 9.02 -16.79 0.35
CA ARG A 278 7.62 -16.74 0.77
C ARG A 278 7.17 -18.10 1.30
N PRO A 279 6.34 -18.17 2.34
CA PRO A 279 5.87 -19.46 2.89
C PRO A 279 5.14 -20.35 1.88
N GLU A 280 4.45 -19.76 0.91
CA GLU A 280 3.74 -20.46 -0.17
C GLU A 280 4.66 -21.03 -1.26
N ASP A 281 5.91 -20.55 -1.32
CA ASP A 281 6.91 -20.99 -2.30
C ASP A 281 7.76 -22.16 -1.79
N VAL A 282 7.62 -22.51 -0.52
CA VAL A 282 8.30 -23.67 0.06
C VAL A 282 7.51 -24.93 -0.24
N LEU A 283 8.12 -25.86 -0.96
CA LEU A 283 7.52 -27.14 -1.32
C LEU A 283 7.86 -28.19 -0.29
N LEU A 284 6.84 -28.92 0.20
CA LEU A 284 7.02 -30.13 1.01
C LEU A 284 7.22 -31.33 0.09
N VAL A 285 8.36 -31.97 0.23
CA VAL A 285 8.78 -33.12 -0.59
C VAL A 285 9.25 -34.30 0.31
N GLY A 286 9.61 -35.42 -0.28
CA GLY A 286 10.27 -36.49 0.45
C GLY A 286 11.61 -36.05 1.04
N GLU A 287 12.03 -36.68 2.16
CA GLU A 287 13.30 -36.35 2.83
C GLU A 287 14.52 -36.49 1.91
N ASP A 288 14.47 -37.43 0.99
CA ASP A 288 15.52 -37.74 0.02
C ASP A 288 15.62 -36.78 -1.17
N VAL A 289 14.58 -35.92 -1.36
CA VAL A 289 14.48 -34.96 -2.47
C VAL A 289 14.70 -33.53 -2.01
N GLY A 290 14.40 -33.25 -0.72
CA GLY A 290 14.51 -31.89 -0.15
C GLY A 290 15.95 -31.38 -0.08
N GLN A 291 16.13 -30.09 -0.31
CA GLN A 291 17.42 -29.41 -0.11
C GLN A 291 17.76 -29.31 1.39
N VAL A 292 16.74 -29.19 2.25
CA VAL A 292 16.82 -29.21 3.71
C VAL A 292 15.78 -30.19 4.24
N THR A 293 16.05 -30.88 5.33
CA THR A 293 15.08 -31.75 6.00
C THR A 293 14.70 -31.21 7.36
N GLY A 294 13.44 -31.41 7.76
CA GLY A 294 12.95 -30.93 9.04
C GLY A 294 11.79 -31.75 9.59
N VAL A 295 11.36 -31.40 10.80
CA VAL A 295 10.23 -32.01 11.50
C VAL A 295 9.13 -30.99 11.68
N ILE A 296 7.92 -31.33 11.30
CA ILE A 296 6.74 -30.47 11.47
C ILE A 296 6.42 -30.33 12.96
N LYS A 297 6.47 -29.11 13.49
CA LYS A 297 6.22 -28.79 14.91
C LYS A 297 4.79 -28.39 15.18
N SER A 298 4.16 -27.70 14.23
CA SER A 298 2.75 -27.29 14.35
C SER A 298 2.07 -27.19 13.00
N VAL A 299 0.76 -27.42 13.00
CA VAL A 299 -0.11 -27.29 11.82
C VAL A 299 -1.33 -26.49 12.21
N LEU A 300 -1.58 -25.39 11.54
CA LEU A 300 -2.71 -24.50 11.77
C LEU A 300 -3.52 -24.31 10.49
N PHE A 301 -4.82 -24.60 10.54
CA PHE A 301 -5.72 -24.35 9.41
C PHE A 301 -6.16 -22.89 9.36
N LYS A 302 -5.85 -22.19 8.28
CA LYS A 302 -6.15 -20.76 8.05
C LYS A 302 -7.37 -20.53 7.11
N GLY A 303 -8.16 -21.57 6.84
CA GLY A 303 -9.33 -21.51 5.96
C GLY A 303 -9.02 -21.94 4.52
N VAL A 304 -8.08 -21.31 3.85
CA VAL A 304 -7.69 -21.60 2.45
C VAL A 304 -6.41 -22.41 2.33
N HIS A 305 -5.57 -22.41 3.35
CA HIS A 305 -4.33 -23.17 3.43
C HIS A 305 -4.05 -23.64 4.86
N TYR A 306 -3.10 -24.53 5.01
CA TYR A 306 -2.46 -24.89 6.27
C TYR A 306 -1.16 -24.10 6.42
N GLU A 307 -0.97 -23.44 7.56
CA GLU A 307 0.31 -22.90 7.99
C GLU A 307 1.02 -24.00 8.80
N MET A 308 2.21 -24.36 8.39
CA MET A 308 3.04 -25.34 9.08
C MET A 308 4.36 -24.70 9.50
N ILE A 309 4.76 -24.98 10.75
CA ILE A 309 6.07 -24.59 11.26
C ILE A 309 6.95 -25.83 11.29
N ILE A 310 8.10 -25.75 10.64
CA ILE A 310 9.02 -26.86 10.46
C ILE A 310 10.36 -26.51 11.08
N ASP A 311 10.82 -27.35 11.97
CA ASP A 311 12.13 -27.26 12.62
C ASP A 311 13.15 -28.07 11.81
N ALA A 312 14.08 -27.38 11.18
CA ALA A 312 15.18 -27.99 10.42
C ALA A 312 16.52 -27.91 11.18
N GLY A 313 16.48 -27.93 12.52
CA GLY A 313 17.63 -27.93 13.40
C GLY A 313 18.23 -26.53 13.60
N HIS A 314 18.88 -25.97 12.61
CA HIS A 314 19.47 -24.63 12.70
C HIS A 314 18.54 -23.51 12.20
N SER A 315 17.38 -23.86 11.64
CA SER A 315 16.42 -22.92 11.06
C SER A 315 14.99 -23.36 11.30
N THR A 316 14.10 -22.38 11.45
CA THR A 316 12.65 -22.63 11.54
C THR A 316 12.00 -22.08 10.27
N TRP A 317 11.25 -22.93 9.59
CA TRP A 317 10.59 -22.61 8.34
C TRP A 317 9.08 -22.50 8.54
N LYS A 318 8.49 -21.48 7.96
CA LYS A 318 7.05 -21.36 7.82
C LYS A 318 6.67 -21.78 6.40
N VAL A 319 5.66 -22.64 6.29
CA VAL A 319 5.18 -23.17 5.00
C VAL A 319 3.67 -23.00 4.91
N HIS A 320 3.19 -22.51 3.79
CA HIS A 320 1.78 -22.46 3.45
C HIS A 320 1.48 -23.49 2.35
N ALA A 321 0.62 -24.45 2.65
CA ALA A 321 0.25 -25.48 1.68
C ALA A 321 -1.26 -25.79 1.74
N THR A 322 -1.83 -26.20 0.61
CA THR A 322 -3.23 -26.62 0.53
C THR A 322 -3.46 -28.02 1.09
N THR A 323 -2.39 -28.80 1.23
CA THR A 323 -2.40 -30.15 1.80
C THR A 323 -1.67 -30.18 3.13
N MET A 324 -2.23 -30.85 4.11
CA MET A 324 -1.64 -31.03 5.44
C MET A 324 -0.71 -32.24 5.48
N GLN A 325 0.40 -32.06 6.21
CA GLN A 325 1.21 -33.18 6.72
C GLN A 325 1.10 -33.21 8.24
N PRO A 326 1.01 -34.38 8.89
CA PRO A 326 0.83 -34.46 10.35
C PRO A 326 2.01 -33.88 11.15
N GLU A 327 1.71 -33.34 12.33
CA GLU A 327 2.75 -32.96 13.29
C GLU A 327 3.64 -34.17 13.64
N GLY A 328 4.94 -33.88 13.82
CA GLY A 328 5.95 -34.92 14.06
C GLY A 328 6.46 -35.62 12.80
N SER A 329 5.84 -35.40 11.63
CA SER A 329 6.35 -35.97 10.37
C SER A 329 7.67 -35.33 9.99
N ARG A 330 8.59 -36.12 9.46
CA ARG A 330 9.80 -35.65 8.80
C ARG A 330 9.51 -35.41 7.34
N VAL A 331 9.98 -34.29 6.84
CA VAL A 331 9.74 -33.80 5.47
C VAL A 331 11.01 -33.19 4.89
N GLY A 332 11.13 -33.23 3.57
CA GLY A 332 12.07 -32.43 2.83
C GLY A 332 11.46 -31.08 2.47
N LEU A 333 12.28 -30.04 2.49
CA LEU A 333 11.95 -28.68 2.04
C LEU A 333 12.69 -28.41 0.75
N ALA A 334 11.97 -27.97 -0.27
CA ALA A 334 12.54 -27.59 -1.55
C ALA A 334 12.01 -26.21 -1.98
N VAL A 335 12.86 -25.40 -2.60
CA VAL A 335 12.49 -24.10 -3.15
C VAL A 335 13.02 -24.02 -4.57
N VAL A 336 12.18 -23.57 -5.50
CA VAL A 336 12.65 -23.37 -6.89
C VAL A 336 13.53 -22.11 -6.97
N PRO A 337 14.56 -22.07 -7.80
CA PRO A 337 15.53 -20.96 -7.86
C PRO A 337 14.92 -19.58 -8.02
N PHE A 338 13.84 -19.47 -8.80
CA PHE A 338 13.14 -18.21 -9.05
C PHE A 338 12.44 -17.62 -7.82
N ASN A 339 12.11 -18.44 -6.82
CA ASN A 339 11.38 -18.03 -5.61
C ASN A 339 12.34 -17.75 -4.43
N ILE A 340 13.62 -17.76 -4.67
CA ILE A 340 14.66 -17.35 -3.71
C ILE A 340 15.07 -15.94 -4.08
N HIS A 341 14.78 -14.96 -3.21
CA HIS A 341 15.18 -13.57 -3.43
C HIS A 341 16.29 -13.18 -2.46
N ILE A 342 17.33 -12.52 -2.99
CA ILE A 342 18.52 -12.13 -2.23
C ILE A 342 18.48 -10.63 -1.94
N MET A 343 18.75 -10.27 -0.70
CA MET A 343 18.83 -8.87 -0.26
C MET A 343 20.19 -8.59 0.40
N HIS A 344 20.62 -7.34 0.34
CA HIS A 344 21.72 -6.90 1.20
C HIS A 344 21.26 -6.91 2.67
N PRO A 345 22.11 -7.37 3.61
CA PRO A 345 21.79 -7.33 5.02
C PRO A 345 21.47 -5.90 5.46
N MET A 346 20.46 -5.73 6.31
CA MET A 346 20.20 -4.42 6.91
C MET A 346 21.43 -3.98 7.71
N GLN A 347 22.04 -2.86 7.34
CA GLN A 347 23.00 -2.19 8.22
C GLN A 347 22.24 -1.70 9.45
N GLU A 348 22.76 -1.94 10.66
CA GLU A 348 22.12 -1.65 11.95
C GLU A 348 21.73 -0.16 12.17
N GLU A 349 22.17 0.76 11.32
CA GLU A 349 21.85 2.19 11.39
C GLU A 349 20.38 2.54 11.12
N ASN A 350 19.57 1.63 10.55
CA ASN A 350 18.17 1.88 10.22
C ASN A 350 17.15 1.13 11.11
N ALA A 351 17.60 0.53 12.20
CA ALA A 351 16.76 -0.28 13.11
C ALA A 351 16.31 0.46 14.39
N LYS A 352 16.48 1.80 14.48
CA LYS A 352 16.04 2.60 15.64
C LYS A 352 14.88 3.51 15.33
#